data_668107359a8d4dc028f9ab94fc1d3c32
#
_entry.id   668107359a8d4dc028f9ab94fc1d3c32
#
_cell.length_a   1.000
_cell.length_b   1.000
_cell.length_c   1.000
_cell.angle_alpha   90.00
_cell.angle_beta   90.00
_cell.angle_gamma   90.00
#
_symmetry.space_group_name_H-M   'P 1'
#
loop_
_entity.id
_entity.type
_entity.pdbx_description
1 polymer ?
#
loop_
_entity_poly.entity_id
_entity_poly.type
_entity_poly.pdbx_seq_one_letter_code
_entity_poly.pdbx_strand_id
1 'polypeptide(L)'
;MRSRSIAPLAAAVLLASVTLAGCSGDDGVGEVPVTPTRTASDGVAPTAGATASPAPRSDDAPALDVEVVAKGFEHGWDIGFLPDGRALVTERPGRISIVSGLREGARRTTVKADFDDLFVSGEGGLMGMVVHPDFATSRLFTTCQTHREDGQPKDVRLVTWKLSADGTSAEKVRDLLTGLPISTGRHSGCRPTIAPGAVNDSGEDELFVGTGDVAQG
;
A
#
# COMPACT_ATOMS: atom_id res chain seq x y z
N MET A 1 7.72 10.96 67.46
CA MET A 1 8.70 9.90 67.22
C MET A 1 8.03 8.55 67.38
N ARG A 2 7.64 7.89 66.29
CA ARG A 2 7.31 6.45 66.25
C ARG A 2 7.78 5.91 64.93
N SER A 3 8.86 5.15 65.02
CA SER A 3 9.48 4.40 63.95
C SER A 3 8.57 3.24 63.56
N ARG A 4 8.31 3.04 62.29
CA ARG A 4 7.68 1.82 61.75
C ARG A 4 8.68 1.11 60.88
N SER A 5 9.09 -0.04 61.34
CA SER A 5 9.95 -1.01 60.63
C SER A 5 9.15 -1.63 59.48
N ILE A 6 9.77 -1.65 58.28
CA ILE A 6 9.26 -2.35 57.13
C ILE A 6 10.11 -3.64 56.97
N ALA A 7 9.44 -4.79 57.01
CA ALA A 7 10.01 -6.10 56.78
C ALA A 7 10.11 -6.38 55.24
N PRO A 8 11.16 -7.04 54.75
CA PRO A 8 11.27 -7.41 53.35
C PRO A 8 10.46 -8.66 53.02
N LEU A 9 9.64 -8.61 52.00
CA LEU A 9 8.92 -9.75 51.41
C LEU A 9 9.89 -10.46 50.45
N ALA A 10 10.22 -11.71 50.75
CA ALA A 10 11.02 -12.58 49.88
C ALA A 10 10.10 -13.15 48.80
N ALA A 11 10.37 -12.85 47.53
CA ALA A 11 9.71 -13.46 46.39
C ALA A 11 10.44 -14.75 46.00
N ALA A 12 9.74 -15.87 46.10
CA ALA A 12 10.22 -17.17 45.64
C ALA A 12 10.01 -17.28 44.12
N VAL A 13 11.09 -17.43 43.37
CA VAL A 13 11.09 -17.72 41.94
C VAL A 13 10.95 -19.22 41.74
N LEU A 14 9.81 -19.69 41.22
CA LEU A 14 9.65 -21.06 40.72
C LEU A 14 10.19 -21.14 39.28
N LEU A 15 11.30 -21.87 39.10
CA LEU A 15 11.76 -22.30 37.78
C LEU A 15 10.95 -23.53 37.37
N ALA A 16 10.12 -23.41 36.38
CA ALA A 16 9.50 -24.53 35.68
C ALA A 16 10.38 -24.94 34.50
N SER A 17 11.01 -26.10 34.60
CA SER A 17 11.78 -26.74 33.52
C SER A 17 10.81 -27.39 32.53
N VAL A 18 10.71 -26.88 31.30
CA VAL A 18 9.99 -27.53 30.21
C VAL A 18 10.98 -28.41 29.44
N THR A 19 10.83 -29.71 29.53
CA THR A 19 11.54 -30.70 28.70
C THR A 19 10.88 -30.77 27.32
N LEU A 20 11.59 -30.38 26.28
CA LEU A 20 11.18 -30.64 24.88
C LEU A 20 11.45 -32.12 24.57
N ALA A 21 10.37 -32.87 24.39
CA ALA A 21 10.43 -34.19 23.74
C ALA A 21 10.42 -33.96 22.22
N GLY A 22 11.53 -34.23 21.56
CA GLY A 22 11.61 -34.26 20.10
C GLY A 22 10.93 -35.53 19.58
N CYS A 23 9.91 -35.33 18.73
CA CYS A 23 9.42 -36.39 17.83
C CYS A 23 10.02 -36.13 16.45
N SER A 24 11.02 -36.95 16.11
CA SER A 24 11.45 -37.16 14.74
C SER A 24 10.47 -38.14 14.10
N GLY A 25 9.53 -37.62 13.33
CA GLY A 25 8.67 -38.37 12.42
C GLY A 25 9.17 -38.19 10.99
N ASP A 26 9.79 -39.23 10.48
CA ASP A 26 10.15 -39.40 9.08
C ASP A 26 8.86 -39.89 8.38
N ASP A 27 8.11 -38.97 7.76
CA ASP A 27 6.99 -39.33 6.92
C ASP A 27 7.30 -38.94 5.48
N GLY A 28 7.61 -39.98 4.72
CA GLY A 28 7.84 -39.95 3.29
C GLY A 28 6.69 -39.26 2.56
N VAL A 29 7.02 -38.23 1.82
CA VAL A 29 6.09 -37.56 0.89
C VAL A 29 5.78 -38.52 -0.25
N GLY A 30 4.64 -39.23 -0.14
CA GLY A 30 4.07 -39.98 -1.24
C GLY A 30 3.58 -38.98 -2.29
N GLU A 31 4.28 -38.96 -3.42
CA GLU A 31 3.87 -38.31 -4.63
C GLU A 31 2.53 -38.89 -5.11
N VAL A 32 1.44 -38.14 -5.01
CA VAL A 32 0.14 -38.51 -5.53
C VAL A 32 0.08 -38.12 -6.99
N PRO A 33 0.04 -39.04 -7.95
CA PRO A 33 -0.11 -38.68 -9.36
C PRO A 33 -1.54 -38.19 -9.60
N VAL A 34 -1.72 -36.91 -9.75
CA VAL A 34 -2.97 -36.31 -10.25
C VAL A 34 -3.11 -36.60 -11.73
N THR A 35 -3.82 -37.68 -12.06
CA THR A 35 -4.27 -37.92 -13.41
C THR A 35 -5.50 -37.05 -13.67
N PRO A 36 -5.49 -36.13 -14.64
CA PRO A 36 -6.68 -35.38 -14.98
C PRO A 36 -7.63 -36.31 -15.74
N THR A 37 -8.69 -36.75 -15.08
CA THR A 37 -9.80 -37.42 -15.77
C THR A 37 -10.55 -36.40 -16.60
N ARG A 38 -10.25 -36.34 -17.89
CA ARG A 38 -11.08 -35.64 -18.85
C ARG A 38 -12.30 -36.49 -19.11
N THR A 39 -13.42 -36.09 -18.58
CA THR A 39 -14.73 -36.57 -19.05
C THR A 39 -14.98 -35.94 -20.41
N ALA A 40 -14.94 -36.74 -21.47
CA ALA A 40 -15.34 -36.31 -22.79
C ALA A 40 -16.84 -36.03 -22.76
N SER A 41 -17.22 -34.78 -22.91
CA SER A 41 -18.59 -34.39 -23.25
C SER A 41 -18.64 -34.18 -24.75
N ASP A 42 -19.51 -34.90 -25.40
CA ASP A 42 -19.70 -34.96 -26.85
C ASP A 42 -20.05 -33.59 -27.46
N GLY A 43 -19.34 -33.25 -28.52
CA GLY A 43 -19.88 -32.65 -29.71
C GLY A 43 -20.27 -31.17 -29.70
N VAL A 44 -19.28 -30.27 -29.74
CA VAL A 44 -19.38 -29.08 -30.60
C VAL A 44 -18.02 -28.88 -31.26
N ALA A 45 -17.96 -29.06 -32.58
CA ALA A 45 -16.79 -28.78 -33.37
C ALA A 45 -16.44 -27.29 -33.23
N PRO A 46 -15.17 -26.92 -32.97
CA PRO A 46 -14.78 -25.51 -32.97
C PRO A 46 -14.88 -24.98 -34.39
N THR A 47 -15.72 -23.98 -34.59
CA THR A 47 -15.75 -23.19 -35.82
C THR A 47 -14.39 -22.58 -36.01
N ALA A 48 -13.67 -23.01 -37.04
CA ALA A 48 -12.43 -22.41 -37.46
C ALA A 48 -12.71 -20.96 -37.87
N GLY A 49 -11.97 -20.00 -37.26
CA GLY A 49 -12.02 -18.64 -37.78
C GLY A 49 -11.84 -17.50 -36.79
N ALA A 50 -10.99 -17.62 -35.78
CA ALA A 50 -10.36 -16.43 -35.23
C ALA A 50 -8.86 -16.58 -35.49
N THR A 51 -8.39 -16.05 -36.60
CA THR A 51 -6.97 -15.83 -36.84
C THR A 51 -6.51 -14.83 -35.80
N ALA A 52 -5.91 -15.33 -34.71
CA ALA A 52 -5.24 -14.45 -33.77
C ALA A 52 -4.23 -13.61 -34.59
N SER A 53 -4.41 -12.30 -34.57
CA SER A 53 -3.44 -11.39 -35.16
C SER A 53 -2.09 -11.71 -34.52
N PRO A 54 -1.02 -11.95 -35.32
CA PRO A 54 0.29 -12.24 -34.74
C PRO A 54 0.66 -11.08 -33.81
N ALA A 55 1.16 -11.42 -32.61
CA ALA A 55 1.72 -10.40 -31.72
C ALA A 55 2.75 -9.57 -32.48
N PRO A 56 2.79 -8.25 -32.32
CA PRO A 56 3.76 -7.41 -33.02
C PRO A 56 5.17 -7.93 -32.73
N ARG A 57 5.98 -8.07 -33.79
CA ARG A 57 7.39 -8.46 -33.66
C ARG A 57 8.15 -7.34 -32.96
N SER A 58 9.23 -7.68 -32.29
CA SER A 58 10.08 -6.68 -31.61
C SER A 58 10.54 -5.53 -32.52
N ASP A 59 10.61 -5.78 -33.83
CA ASP A 59 11.02 -4.80 -34.84
C ASP A 59 9.90 -3.79 -35.17
N ASP A 60 8.66 -4.07 -34.79
CA ASP A 60 7.50 -3.18 -34.98
C ASP A 60 7.20 -2.35 -33.71
N ALA A 61 7.96 -2.54 -32.62
CA ALA A 61 7.78 -1.75 -31.41
C ALA A 61 8.22 -0.29 -31.66
N PRO A 62 7.42 0.70 -31.22
CA PRO A 62 7.81 2.10 -31.36
C PRO A 62 9.11 2.37 -30.58
N ALA A 63 9.99 3.17 -31.15
CA ALA A 63 11.18 3.65 -30.44
C ALA A 63 10.70 4.50 -29.23
N LEU A 64 11.17 4.13 -28.04
CA LEU A 64 10.89 4.86 -26.81
C LEU A 64 12.08 5.77 -26.50
N ASP A 65 11.81 7.04 -26.25
CA ASP A 65 12.76 7.97 -25.66
C ASP A 65 12.52 8.04 -24.15
N VAL A 66 13.53 7.69 -23.36
CA VAL A 66 13.43 7.60 -21.91
C VAL A 66 14.19 8.73 -21.25
N GLU A 67 13.48 9.57 -20.52
CA GLU A 67 14.02 10.74 -19.84
C GLU A 67 13.92 10.57 -18.31
N VAL A 68 14.97 10.93 -17.58
CA VAL A 68 14.96 10.96 -16.11
C VAL A 68 14.48 12.32 -15.63
N VAL A 69 13.23 12.40 -15.21
CA VAL A 69 12.57 13.63 -14.76
C VAL A 69 13.12 14.10 -13.42
N ALA A 70 13.19 13.23 -12.42
CA ALA A 70 13.66 13.56 -11.08
C ALA A 70 14.31 12.36 -10.39
N LYS A 71 15.14 12.62 -9.37
CA LYS A 71 15.91 11.59 -8.63
C LYS A 71 15.82 11.83 -7.12
N GLY A 72 16.32 10.88 -6.33
CA GLY A 72 16.53 11.01 -4.89
C GLY A 72 15.30 10.70 -4.04
N PHE A 73 14.36 9.92 -4.56
CA PHE A 73 13.24 9.39 -3.78
C PHE A 73 13.70 8.22 -2.90
N GLU A 74 13.18 8.18 -1.69
CA GLU A 74 13.40 7.06 -0.77
C GLU A 74 12.17 6.15 -0.78
N HIS A 75 12.27 5.01 -1.44
CA HIS A 75 11.14 4.10 -1.65
C HIS A 75 9.89 4.83 -2.19
N GLY A 76 10.04 5.51 -3.34
CA GLY A 76 8.90 6.11 -4.05
C GLY A 76 7.84 5.06 -4.32
N TRP A 77 6.60 5.34 -3.91
CA TRP A 77 5.51 4.35 -3.95
C TRP A 77 4.48 4.64 -5.02
N ASP A 78 4.00 5.86 -5.08
CA ASP A 78 2.99 6.27 -6.04
C ASP A 78 3.22 7.69 -6.55
N ILE A 79 2.64 7.99 -7.72
CA ILE A 79 2.73 9.29 -8.36
C ILE A 79 1.34 9.80 -8.74
N GLY A 80 1.00 11.02 -8.33
CA GLY A 80 -0.22 11.72 -8.70
C GLY A 80 0.08 12.96 -9.52
N PHE A 81 -0.44 13.03 -10.74
CA PHE A 81 -0.26 14.17 -11.63
C PHE A 81 -1.23 15.29 -11.26
N LEU A 82 -0.72 16.52 -11.15
CA LEU A 82 -1.50 17.69 -10.83
C LEU A 82 -1.93 18.44 -12.09
N PRO A 83 -3.09 19.13 -12.07
CA PRO A 83 -3.59 19.87 -13.23
C PRO A 83 -2.66 20.99 -13.74
N ASP A 84 -1.75 21.46 -12.89
CA ASP A 84 -0.77 22.51 -13.22
C ASP A 84 0.56 21.98 -13.80
N GLY A 85 0.62 20.68 -14.11
CA GLY A 85 1.79 20.03 -14.70
C GLY A 85 2.85 19.59 -13.71
N ARG A 86 2.64 19.79 -12.40
CA ARG A 86 3.45 19.21 -11.34
C ARG A 86 3.02 17.77 -11.02
N ALA A 87 3.78 17.07 -10.19
CA ALA A 87 3.38 15.78 -9.67
C ALA A 87 3.68 15.67 -8.18
N LEU A 88 2.82 14.96 -7.45
CA LEU A 88 3.09 14.49 -6.09
C LEU A 88 3.65 13.07 -6.15
N VAL A 89 4.58 12.75 -5.27
CA VAL A 89 5.12 11.40 -5.09
C VAL A 89 5.04 11.05 -3.62
N THR A 90 4.41 9.91 -3.30
CA THR A 90 4.48 9.35 -1.95
C THR A 90 5.75 8.52 -1.80
N GLU A 91 6.37 8.63 -0.65
CA GLU A 91 7.55 7.85 -0.27
C GLU A 91 7.23 7.07 1.00
N ARG A 92 7.43 5.75 0.96
CA ARG A 92 7.02 4.81 2.02
C ARG A 92 7.39 5.22 3.46
N PRO A 93 8.58 5.80 3.71
CA PRO A 93 8.97 6.21 5.08
C PRO A 93 8.14 7.36 5.69
N GLY A 94 7.14 7.90 4.99
CA GLY A 94 6.32 8.99 5.49
C GLY A 94 6.77 10.35 4.94
N ARG A 95 6.93 10.43 3.63
CA ARG A 95 7.23 11.69 2.97
C ARG A 95 6.38 11.85 1.72
N ILE A 96 5.96 13.08 1.47
CA ILE A 96 5.42 13.48 0.18
C ILE A 96 6.42 14.43 -0.46
N SER A 97 6.75 14.16 -1.71
CA SER A 97 7.55 15.06 -2.53
C SER A 97 6.70 15.65 -3.65
N ILE A 98 6.93 16.92 -3.98
CA ILE A 98 6.38 17.56 -5.17
C ILE A 98 7.50 17.73 -6.21
N VAL A 99 7.19 17.35 -7.45
CA VAL A 99 8.08 17.53 -8.60
C VAL A 99 7.56 18.68 -9.44
N SER A 100 8.44 19.65 -9.76
CA SER A 100 8.05 20.93 -10.36
C SER A 100 7.58 20.85 -11.82
N GLY A 101 7.66 19.70 -12.45
CA GLY A 101 7.26 19.45 -13.83
C GLY A 101 7.59 18.02 -14.26
N LEU A 102 7.32 17.68 -15.52
CA LEU A 102 7.45 16.33 -16.08
C LEU A 102 8.55 16.25 -17.18
N ARG A 103 9.58 17.08 -17.04
CA ARG A 103 10.73 17.10 -17.96
C ARG A 103 12.03 16.95 -17.19
N GLU A 104 13.08 16.57 -17.90
CA GLU A 104 14.43 16.48 -17.33
C GLU A 104 14.80 17.76 -16.56
N GLY A 105 15.44 17.57 -15.40
CA GLY A 105 15.85 18.69 -14.53
C GLY A 105 14.74 19.25 -13.65
N ALA A 106 13.56 18.63 -13.62
CA ALA A 106 12.51 19.01 -12.67
C ALA A 106 13.02 18.89 -11.22
N ARG A 107 12.70 19.88 -10.40
CA ARG A 107 13.11 19.95 -8.99
C ARG A 107 12.14 19.15 -8.12
N ARG A 108 12.70 18.33 -7.24
CA ARG A 108 11.98 17.68 -6.16
C ARG A 108 12.05 18.55 -4.91
N THR A 109 10.92 18.79 -4.27
CA THR A 109 10.82 19.50 -2.97
C THR A 109 9.93 18.66 -2.04
N THR A 110 10.33 18.54 -0.76
CA THR A 110 9.52 17.88 0.24
C THR A 110 8.31 18.74 0.61
N VAL A 111 7.13 18.13 0.65
CA VAL A 111 5.89 18.73 1.17
C VAL A 111 5.85 18.46 2.67
N LYS A 112 5.73 19.51 3.48
CA LYS A 112 5.62 19.38 4.93
C LYS A 112 4.24 18.84 5.29
N ALA A 113 4.20 17.65 5.91
CA ALA A 113 2.98 17.01 6.41
C ALA A 113 3.31 16.21 7.67
N ASP A 114 2.31 15.95 8.49
CA ASP A 114 2.46 15.20 9.74
C ASP A 114 2.16 13.71 9.48
N PHE A 115 3.17 12.86 9.72
CA PHE A 115 3.11 11.41 9.62
C PHE A 115 3.59 10.73 10.91
N ASP A 116 3.49 11.40 12.06
CA ASP A 116 3.99 10.88 13.34
C ASP A 116 3.26 9.60 13.77
N ASP A 117 2.04 9.37 13.30
CA ASP A 117 1.23 8.18 13.55
C ASP A 117 1.41 7.07 12.51
N LEU A 118 2.35 7.22 11.58
CA LEU A 118 2.61 6.22 10.54
C LEU A 118 3.33 4.99 11.11
N PHE A 119 2.86 3.80 10.75
CA PHE A 119 3.54 2.54 11.04
C PHE A 119 4.37 2.10 9.83
N VAL A 120 5.69 2.32 9.90
CA VAL A 120 6.62 1.94 8.83
C VAL A 120 7.27 0.61 9.15
N SER A 121 6.84 -0.45 8.49
CA SER A 121 7.39 -1.80 8.65
C SER A 121 7.10 -2.64 7.41
N GLY A 122 8.06 -3.47 6.99
CA GLY A 122 7.91 -4.28 5.79
C GLY A 122 7.57 -3.42 4.56
N GLU A 123 6.45 -3.69 3.94
CA GLU A 123 5.89 -2.91 2.82
C GLU A 123 5.00 -1.75 3.29
N GLY A 124 4.55 -1.80 4.56
CA GLY A 124 3.70 -0.78 5.15
C GLY A 124 4.42 0.55 5.37
N GLY A 125 3.65 1.62 5.32
CA GLY A 125 4.09 3.00 5.44
C GLY A 125 3.14 3.93 4.70
N LEU A 126 3.65 5.01 4.14
CA LEU A 126 2.90 5.86 3.21
C LEU A 126 2.93 5.23 1.82
N MET A 127 1.78 4.77 1.34
CA MET A 127 1.65 3.93 0.16
C MET A 127 0.95 4.64 -1.00
N GLY A 128 -0.11 4.05 -1.54
CA GLY A 128 -0.83 4.57 -2.70
C GLY A 128 -1.49 5.93 -2.48
N MET A 129 -1.75 6.62 -3.55
CA MET A 129 -2.34 7.96 -3.54
C MET A 129 -3.29 8.13 -4.73
N VAL A 130 -4.33 8.96 -4.55
CA VAL A 130 -5.15 9.47 -5.63
C VAL A 130 -5.36 10.96 -5.48
N VAL A 131 -5.18 11.69 -6.57
CA VAL A 131 -5.51 13.11 -6.68
C VAL A 131 -6.98 13.22 -7.02
N HIS A 132 -7.72 14.06 -6.29
CA HIS A 132 -9.16 14.23 -6.53
C HIS A 132 -9.43 14.92 -7.87
N PRO A 133 -10.54 14.58 -8.59
CA PRO A 133 -10.85 15.14 -9.89
C PRO A 133 -10.99 16.68 -9.89
N ASP A 134 -11.50 17.22 -8.78
CA ASP A 134 -11.68 18.65 -8.55
C ASP A 134 -10.46 19.36 -7.94
N PHE A 135 -9.29 18.72 -7.97
CA PHE A 135 -8.05 19.20 -7.33
C PHE A 135 -7.71 20.67 -7.68
N ALA A 136 -8.01 21.10 -8.89
CA ALA A 136 -7.75 22.49 -9.31
C ALA A 136 -8.37 23.52 -8.35
N THR A 137 -9.51 23.19 -7.74
CA THR A 137 -10.24 24.04 -6.78
C THR A 137 -10.10 23.57 -5.35
N SER A 138 -10.26 22.27 -5.08
CA SER A 138 -10.22 21.68 -3.74
C SER A 138 -8.81 21.53 -3.18
N ARG A 139 -7.84 21.23 -4.04
CA ARG A 139 -6.46 20.80 -3.72
C ARG A 139 -6.41 19.55 -2.85
N LEU A 140 -7.45 18.70 -2.94
CA LEU A 140 -7.54 17.47 -2.19
C LEU A 140 -6.86 16.30 -2.90
N PHE A 141 -6.22 15.46 -2.11
CA PHE A 141 -5.74 14.16 -2.51
C PHE A 141 -5.90 13.19 -1.33
N THR A 142 -6.02 11.90 -1.62
CA THR A 142 -6.17 10.86 -0.59
C THR A 142 -5.01 9.90 -0.68
N THR A 143 -4.39 9.59 0.46
CA THR A 143 -3.35 8.57 0.58
C THR A 143 -3.91 7.33 1.25
N CYS A 144 -3.33 6.17 0.91
CA CYS A 144 -3.44 5.00 1.74
C CYS A 144 -2.17 4.85 2.58
N GLN A 145 -2.33 4.58 3.86
CA GLN A 145 -1.22 4.49 4.79
C GLN A 145 -1.50 3.50 5.93
N THR A 146 -0.44 2.89 6.45
CA THR A 146 -0.51 2.14 7.70
C THR A 146 -0.47 3.08 8.88
N HIS A 147 -1.19 2.76 9.91
CA HIS A 147 -1.32 3.59 11.12
C HIS A 147 -0.92 2.79 12.36
N ARG A 148 -0.31 3.49 13.32
CA ARG A 148 0.00 2.96 14.65
C ARG A 148 -0.76 3.71 15.73
N GLU A 149 -1.09 2.98 16.79
CA GLU A 149 -1.62 3.52 18.03
C GLU A 149 -0.80 2.93 19.18
N ASP A 150 -0.34 3.75 20.10
CA ASP A 150 0.55 3.34 21.21
C ASP A 150 1.80 2.56 20.74
N GLY A 151 2.32 2.95 19.57
CA GLY A 151 3.52 2.34 18.97
C GLY A 151 3.28 1.00 18.27
N GLN A 152 2.06 0.45 18.30
CA GLN A 152 1.69 -0.83 17.68
C GLN A 152 0.91 -0.61 16.37
N PRO A 153 1.01 -1.54 15.39
CA PRO A 153 0.20 -1.46 14.18
C PRO A 153 -1.29 -1.51 14.53
N LYS A 154 -2.06 -0.58 13.99
CA LYS A 154 -3.50 -0.46 14.27
C LYS A 154 -4.35 -0.88 13.09
N ASP A 155 -4.15 -0.22 11.95
CA ASP A 155 -4.91 -0.47 10.73
C ASP A 155 -4.16 0.06 9.50
N VAL A 156 -4.67 -0.30 8.32
CA VAL A 156 -4.45 0.43 7.08
C VAL A 156 -5.64 1.38 6.90
N ARG A 157 -5.39 2.60 6.47
CA ARG A 157 -6.43 3.63 6.33
C ARG A 157 -6.24 4.52 5.12
N LEU A 158 -7.33 5.15 4.71
CA LEU A 158 -7.33 6.23 3.75
C LEU A 158 -7.40 7.57 4.48
N VAL A 159 -6.51 8.47 4.13
CA VAL A 159 -6.44 9.82 4.72
C VAL A 159 -6.52 10.86 3.62
N THR A 160 -7.46 11.79 3.74
CA THR A 160 -7.59 12.92 2.84
C THR A 160 -6.78 14.10 3.36
N TRP A 161 -5.99 14.67 2.46
CA TRP A 161 -5.11 15.80 2.67
C TRP A 161 -5.48 16.97 1.78
N LYS A 162 -5.15 18.18 2.22
CA LYS A 162 -5.24 19.40 1.43
C LYS A 162 -3.87 19.99 1.23
N LEU A 163 -3.43 20.09 -0.03
CA LEU A 163 -2.18 20.73 -0.40
C LEU A 163 -2.31 22.26 -0.28
N SER A 164 -1.31 22.92 0.30
CA SER A 164 -1.23 24.39 0.30
C SER A 164 -1.15 24.95 -1.13
N ALA A 165 -1.51 26.21 -1.31
CA ALA A 165 -1.53 26.84 -2.64
C ALA A 165 -0.15 26.86 -3.30
N ASP A 166 0.90 27.07 -2.50
CA ASP A 166 2.29 27.08 -2.93
C ASP A 166 2.90 25.67 -3.09
N GLY A 167 2.20 24.63 -2.62
CA GLY A 167 2.68 23.24 -2.67
C GLY A 167 3.74 22.89 -1.63
N THR A 168 3.95 23.72 -0.60
CA THR A 168 4.99 23.49 0.39
C THR A 168 4.56 22.65 1.58
N SER A 169 3.24 22.55 1.84
CA SER A 169 2.68 21.80 2.95
C SER A 169 1.38 21.09 2.58
N ALA A 170 1.04 20.07 3.32
CA ALA A 170 -0.27 19.42 3.26
C ALA A 170 -0.81 19.22 4.68
N GLU A 171 -2.08 19.52 4.85
CA GLU A 171 -2.80 19.36 6.11
C GLU A 171 -3.79 18.19 6.02
N LYS A 172 -3.84 17.37 7.07
CA LYS A 172 -4.83 16.29 7.20
C LYS A 172 -6.21 16.91 7.33
N VAL A 173 -7.11 16.53 6.42
CA VAL A 173 -8.52 16.96 6.44
C VAL A 173 -9.35 15.98 7.26
N ARG A 174 -9.20 14.68 6.98
CA ARG A 174 -9.94 13.62 7.68
C ARG A 174 -9.35 12.24 7.42
N ASP A 175 -9.65 11.31 8.29
CA ASP A 175 -9.61 9.89 7.99
C ASP A 175 -10.85 9.56 7.16
N LEU A 176 -10.66 9.13 5.92
CA LEU A 176 -11.76 8.81 5.01
C LEU A 176 -12.30 7.39 5.26
N LEU A 177 -11.40 6.46 5.50
CA LEU A 177 -11.69 5.07 5.81
C LEU A 177 -10.63 4.55 6.80
N THR A 178 -11.06 3.84 7.83
CA THR A 178 -10.19 3.24 8.85
C THR A 178 -10.53 1.78 9.06
N GLY A 179 -9.67 1.05 9.78
CA GLY A 179 -9.96 -0.32 10.20
C GLY A 179 -9.74 -1.38 9.12
N LEU A 180 -9.05 -1.07 8.01
CA LEU A 180 -8.61 -2.11 7.09
C LEU A 180 -7.54 -2.97 7.78
N PRO A 181 -7.52 -4.29 7.56
CA PRO A 181 -6.60 -5.18 8.26
C PRO A 181 -5.14 -4.81 8.10
N ILE A 182 -4.35 -5.04 9.15
CA ILE A 182 -2.90 -4.94 9.17
C ILE A 182 -2.33 -6.06 10.03
N SER A 183 -1.11 -6.52 9.73
CA SER A 183 -0.33 -7.39 10.60
C SER A 183 1.04 -6.77 10.88
N THR A 184 2.12 -7.35 10.38
CA THR A 184 3.49 -6.85 10.55
C THR A 184 3.90 -5.78 9.54
N GLY A 185 2.98 -5.28 8.72
CA GLY A 185 3.23 -4.39 7.58
C GLY A 185 3.53 -5.14 6.28
N ARG A 186 3.45 -6.50 6.28
CA ARG A 186 3.55 -7.30 5.04
C ARG A 186 2.21 -7.34 4.32
N HIS A 187 2.28 -7.36 3.00
CA HIS A 187 1.11 -7.43 2.10
C HIS A 187 0.02 -6.41 2.45
N SER A 188 0.40 -5.22 2.89
CA SER A 188 -0.54 -4.17 3.26
C SER A 188 -1.31 -3.61 2.05
N GLY A 189 -0.82 -3.82 0.84
CA GLY A 189 -1.34 -3.16 -0.35
C GLY A 189 -0.83 -1.71 -0.30
N CYS A 190 -1.51 -0.75 -0.55
CA CYS A 190 -2.88 -0.41 -0.84
C CYS A 190 -2.83 0.67 -1.93
N ARG A 191 -3.71 0.57 -2.90
CA ARG A 191 -3.74 1.52 -4.02
C ARG A 191 -5.16 2.04 -4.21
N PRO A 192 -5.43 3.31 -3.83
CA PRO A 192 -6.71 3.96 -4.11
C PRO A 192 -6.78 4.44 -5.56
N THR A 193 -7.96 4.43 -6.13
CA THR A 193 -8.26 5.04 -7.43
C THR A 193 -9.70 5.57 -7.43
N ILE A 194 -9.95 6.63 -8.21
CA ILE A 194 -11.28 7.13 -8.47
C ILE A 194 -11.63 6.73 -9.90
N ALA A 195 -12.75 6.03 -10.08
CA ALA A 195 -13.21 5.65 -11.40
C ALA A 195 -13.77 6.88 -12.12
N PRO A 196 -13.29 7.18 -13.35
CA PRO A 196 -13.80 8.33 -14.11
C PRO A 196 -15.31 8.22 -14.33
N GLY A 197 -16.07 9.21 -13.84
CA GLY A 197 -17.51 9.26 -13.99
C GLY A 197 -18.32 8.30 -13.12
N ALA A 198 -17.67 7.49 -12.26
CA ALA A 198 -18.37 6.74 -11.25
C ALA A 198 -18.70 7.67 -10.08
N VAL A 199 -19.99 7.88 -9.87
CA VAL A 199 -20.50 8.66 -8.74
C VAL A 199 -21.50 7.79 -7.98
N ASN A 200 -21.53 7.96 -6.66
CA ASN A 200 -22.53 7.32 -5.82
C ASN A 200 -23.92 7.96 -6.01
N ASP A 201 -24.94 7.42 -5.34
CA ASP A 201 -26.31 7.92 -5.39
C ASP A 201 -26.45 9.41 -4.97
N SER A 202 -25.44 9.93 -4.24
CA SER A 202 -25.37 11.33 -3.80
C SER A 202 -24.60 12.24 -4.79
N GLY A 203 -24.10 11.70 -5.90
CA GLY A 203 -23.33 12.44 -6.89
C GLY A 203 -21.88 12.70 -6.50
N GLU A 204 -21.35 11.95 -5.52
CA GLU A 204 -19.94 12.02 -5.09
C GLU A 204 -19.12 10.98 -5.85
N ASP A 205 -17.86 11.29 -6.12
CA ASP A 205 -16.92 10.36 -6.78
C ASP A 205 -16.75 9.07 -5.99
N GLU A 206 -16.86 7.92 -6.66
CA GLU A 206 -16.58 6.63 -6.05
C GLU A 206 -15.08 6.35 -6.03
N LEU A 207 -14.58 6.01 -4.85
CA LEU A 207 -13.19 5.62 -4.62
C LEU A 207 -13.09 4.11 -4.40
N PHE A 208 -12.27 3.46 -5.22
CA PHE A 208 -11.92 2.04 -5.09
C PHE A 208 -10.56 1.90 -4.45
N VAL A 209 -10.37 0.87 -3.63
CA VAL A 209 -9.08 0.59 -3.01
C VAL A 209 -8.78 -0.90 -3.07
N GLY A 210 -7.61 -1.24 -3.62
CA GLY A 210 -7.06 -2.59 -3.57
C GLY A 210 -6.17 -2.75 -2.34
N THR A 211 -6.42 -3.78 -1.53
CA THR A 211 -5.60 -4.14 -0.36
C THR A 211 -4.92 -5.49 -0.59
N GLY A 212 -3.89 -5.77 0.18
CA GLY A 212 -3.32 -7.12 0.27
C GLY A 212 -4.05 -7.98 1.31
N ASP A 213 -3.58 -9.23 1.45
CA ASP A 213 -4.11 -10.23 2.39
C ASP A 213 -3.47 -10.14 3.78
N VAL A 214 -2.64 -9.12 4.02
CA VAL A 214 -1.86 -8.87 5.25
C VAL A 214 -1.00 -10.06 5.70
N ALA A 215 -0.65 -10.95 4.79
CA ALA A 215 0.09 -12.20 5.04
C ALA A 215 -0.59 -13.09 6.10
N GLN A 216 -1.92 -13.12 6.11
CA GLN A 216 -2.73 -14.02 6.92
C GLN A 216 -3.49 -14.95 5.96
N GLY A 217 -2.86 -16.06 5.65
CA GLY A 217 -3.40 -17.14 4.83
C GLY A 217 -3.41 -18.45 5.61
#